data_50930434abf217ef1966557762b18fb5
#
_entry.id   50930434abf217ef1966557762b18fb5
#
_cell.length_a   1.000
_cell.length_b   1.000
_cell.length_c   1.000
_cell.angle_alpha   90.00
_cell.angle_beta   90.00
_cell.angle_gamma   90.00
#
_symmetry.space_group_name_H-M   'P 1'
#
loop_
_entity.id
_entity.type
_entity.pdbx_description
1 polymer ?
#
loop_
_entity_poly.entity_id
_entity_poly.type
_entity_poly.pdbx_seq_one_letter_code
_entity_poly.pdbx_strand_id
1 'polypeptide(L)'
;MANSRITPNAASTNTPADTAAKSGSSASLTDLKFKRVLLKLSGEAFAGDSRGLIDIPTIRGIAHQIKNLTGMGVQVSIVVGAGNIWRGATVAKNGIDRVTADYAGMLATVINALALQDLLEKEGVSTRTQSAITVQQVAEPYIRRRAIRHLKKNRVV
;
A
#
# COMPACT_ATOMS: atom_id res chain seq x y z
N MET A 1 -57.08 -34.77 -30.46
CA MET A 1 -58.39 -34.25 -30.00
C MET A 1 -58.15 -33.30 -28.84
N ALA A 2 -58.84 -32.19 -28.91
CA ALA A 2 -59.11 -31.17 -27.91
C ALA A 2 -57.98 -30.15 -27.62
N ASN A 3 -58.21 -29.13 -28.26
CA ASN A 3 -57.87 -27.69 -28.21
C ASN A 3 -58.42 -27.05 -26.90
N SER A 4 -57.62 -26.25 -26.23
CA SER A 4 -58.20 -25.16 -25.44
C SER A 4 -57.20 -23.98 -25.32
N ARG A 5 -57.59 -22.93 -26.00
CA ARG A 5 -57.03 -21.56 -25.94
C ARG A 5 -57.38 -20.95 -24.58
N ILE A 6 -56.44 -20.21 -23.96
CA ILE A 6 -56.77 -19.14 -23.03
C ILE A 6 -55.90 -17.92 -23.36
N THR A 7 -56.57 -16.80 -23.45
CA THR A 7 -56.17 -15.46 -23.89
C THR A 7 -55.31 -14.73 -22.86
N PRO A 8 -54.61 -13.61 -23.26
CA PRO A 8 -53.68 -12.87 -22.43
C PRO A 8 -54.38 -11.87 -21.49
N ASN A 9 -53.84 -11.67 -20.34
CA ASN A 9 -54.24 -10.58 -19.45
C ASN A 9 -53.13 -9.54 -19.31
N ALA A 10 -53.61 -8.32 -19.12
CA ALA A 10 -53.02 -7.02 -19.36
C ALA A 10 -51.84 -6.64 -18.47
N ALA A 11 -51.11 -5.69 -19.02
CA ALA A 11 -50.05 -4.86 -18.47
C ALA A 11 -50.22 -4.38 -17.01
N SER A 12 -49.12 -4.48 -16.26
CA SER A 12 -48.87 -3.62 -15.12
C SER A 12 -47.48 -2.99 -15.30
N THR A 13 -47.49 -1.73 -15.63
CA THR A 13 -46.32 -0.84 -15.72
C THR A 13 -45.87 -0.53 -14.31
N ASN A 14 -44.74 -1.10 -13.87
CA ASN A 14 -44.02 -0.60 -12.73
C ASN A 14 -42.73 0.08 -13.19
N THR A 15 -42.77 1.39 -13.10
CA THR A 15 -41.63 2.31 -13.23
C THR A 15 -40.63 2.00 -12.09
N PRO A 16 -39.34 1.77 -12.36
CA PRO A 16 -38.35 1.74 -11.30
C PRO A 16 -38.05 3.17 -10.87
N ALA A 17 -38.21 3.41 -9.57
CA ALA A 17 -37.83 4.64 -8.91
C ALA A 17 -36.31 4.90 -9.10
N ASP A 18 -36.00 6.12 -9.52
CA ASP A 18 -34.69 6.74 -9.55
C ASP A 18 -33.99 6.58 -8.17
N THR A 19 -33.06 5.66 -8.12
CA THR A 19 -32.10 5.63 -7.00
C THR A 19 -30.98 6.61 -7.35
N ALA A 20 -31.12 7.83 -6.90
CA ALA A 20 -30.10 8.86 -6.98
C ALA A 20 -28.77 8.32 -6.42
N ALA A 21 -27.80 8.09 -7.30
CA ALA A 21 -26.43 7.84 -6.96
C ALA A 21 -25.94 9.03 -6.13
N LYS A 22 -25.66 8.79 -4.85
CA LYS A 22 -24.96 9.77 -4.01
C LYS A 22 -23.59 10.00 -4.64
N SER A 23 -23.45 11.14 -5.31
CA SER A 23 -22.17 11.66 -5.78
C SER A 23 -21.24 11.75 -4.57
N GLY A 24 -20.18 10.93 -4.58
CA GLY A 24 -19.11 11.01 -3.59
C GLY A 24 -18.55 12.44 -3.62
N SER A 25 -18.70 13.15 -2.53
CA SER A 25 -18.08 14.45 -2.29
C SER A 25 -16.57 14.30 -2.51
N SER A 26 -16.04 14.92 -3.58
CA SER A 26 -14.60 15.11 -3.74
C SER A 26 -14.16 16.05 -2.62
N ALA A 27 -13.53 15.52 -1.57
CA ALA A 27 -12.94 16.35 -0.54
C ALA A 27 -11.97 17.33 -1.19
N SER A 28 -12.21 18.62 -1.01
CA SER A 28 -11.35 19.66 -1.54
C SER A 28 -9.96 19.55 -0.88
N LEU A 29 -8.89 19.74 -1.66
CA LEU A 29 -7.51 19.79 -1.15
C LEU A 29 -7.31 20.79 0.01
N THR A 30 -8.23 21.74 0.17
CA THR A 30 -8.25 22.74 1.26
C THR A 30 -8.65 22.17 2.61
N ASP A 31 -9.35 21.02 2.66
CA ASP A 31 -9.86 20.41 3.90
C ASP A 31 -8.93 19.37 4.51
N LEU A 32 -7.79 19.08 3.86
CA LEU A 32 -6.83 18.12 4.38
C LEU A 32 -6.10 18.68 5.61
N LYS A 33 -6.23 17.99 6.76
CA LYS A 33 -5.51 18.34 7.99
C LYS A 33 -3.99 18.27 7.81
N PHE A 34 -3.50 17.36 6.99
CA PHE A 34 -2.07 17.19 6.71
C PHE A 34 -1.81 17.06 5.22
N LYS A 35 -0.93 17.90 4.69
CA LYS A 35 -0.48 17.85 3.28
C LYS A 35 0.65 16.86 3.05
N ARG A 36 1.35 16.47 4.10
CA ARG A 36 2.46 15.50 4.06
C ARG A 36 2.44 14.65 5.32
N VAL A 37 2.62 13.34 5.13
CA VAL A 37 2.66 12.36 6.21
C VAL A 37 3.89 11.48 6.11
N LEU A 38 4.38 11.03 7.25
CA LEU A 38 5.36 9.96 7.37
C LEU A 38 4.68 8.78 8.08
N LEU A 39 4.53 7.68 7.36
CA LEU A 39 3.97 6.45 7.90
C LEU A 39 5.10 5.53 8.34
N LYS A 40 4.98 4.93 9.53
CA LYS A 40 5.84 3.84 9.96
C LYS A 40 5.08 2.54 9.84
N LEU A 41 5.57 1.63 9.00
CA LEU A 41 5.04 0.28 8.85
C LEU A 41 5.99 -0.71 9.52
N SER A 42 5.49 -1.48 10.49
CA SER A 42 6.29 -2.57 11.07
C SER A 42 6.42 -3.72 10.04
N GLY A 43 7.48 -4.52 10.16
CA GLY A 43 7.62 -5.70 9.29
C GLY A 43 6.43 -6.65 9.41
N GLU A 44 5.86 -6.80 10.58
CA GLU A 44 4.71 -7.65 10.84
C GLU A 44 3.48 -7.26 9.99
N ALA A 45 3.33 -5.99 9.64
CA ALA A 45 2.27 -5.53 8.74
C ALA A 45 2.37 -6.12 7.32
N PHE A 46 3.52 -6.70 6.95
CA PHE A 46 3.76 -7.35 5.66
C PHE A 46 3.49 -8.85 5.68
N ALA A 47 3.44 -9.48 6.85
CA ALA A 47 3.20 -10.91 6.98
C ALA A 47 1.70 -11.29 6.90
N GLY A 48 0.81 -10.35 7.20
CA GLY A 48 -0.62 -10.64 7.29
C GLY A 48 -0.92 -11.76 8.31
N ASP A 49 -2.00 -12.48 8.09
CA ASP A 49 -2.38 -13.65 8.88
C ASP A 49 -1.73 -14.95 8.37
N SER A 50 -1.02 -14.87 7.26
CA SER A 50 -0.33 -16.03 6.67
C SER A 50 0.91 -16.39 7.47
N ARG A 51 1.29 -17.68 7.48
CA ARG A 51 2.57 -18.14 8.03
C ARG A 51 3.78 -17.77 7.15
N GLY A 52 3.53 -17.01 6.06
CA GLY A 52 4.56 -16.52 5.15
C GLY A 52 5.29 -15.30 5.69
N LEU A 53 6.51 -15.07 5.22
CA LEU A 53 7.29 -13.89 5.58
C LEU A 53 6.71 -12.61 4.95
N ILE A 54 6.12 -12.73 3.76
CA ILE A 54 5.52 -11.64 2.97
C ILE A 54 4.19 -12.11 2.42
N ASP A 55 3.11 -11.41 2.76
CA ASP A 55 1.76 -11.69 2.29
C ASP A 55 1.35 -10.66 1.23
N ILE A 56 1.34 -11.07 -0.04
CA ILE A 56 1.07 -10.19 -1.17
C ILE A 56 -0.34 -9.55 -1.10
N PRO A 57 -1.43 -10.29 -0.75
CA PRO A 57 -2.74 -9.68 -0.57
C PRO A 57 -2.75 -8.55 0.47
N THR A 58 -2.11 -8.74 1.61
CA THR A 58 -2.00 -7.74 2.68
C THR A 58 -1.25 -6.50 2.20
N ILE A 59 -0.10 -6.66 1.53
CA ILE A 59 0.67 -5.52 1.01
C ILE A 59 -0.10 -4.78 -0.08
N ARG A 60 -0.86 -5.49 -0.92
CA ARG A 60 -1.73 -4.87 -1.92
C ARG A 60 -2.82 -4.02 -1.27
N GLY A 61 -3.41 -4.48 -0.17
CA GLY A 61 -4.35 -3.69 0.63
C GLY A 61 -3.73 -2.40 1.16
N ILE A 62 -2.49 -2.47 1.66
CA ILE A 62 -1.71 -1.29 2.09
C ILE A 62 -1.45 -0.35 0.90
N ALA A 63 -1.00 -0.88 -0.25
CA ALA A 63 -0.74 -0.10 -1.45
C ALA A 63 -1.99 0.64 -1.94
N HIS A 64 -3.16 -0.01 -1.90
CA HIS A 64 -4.43 0.59 -2.24
C HIS A 64 -4.81 1.78 -1.31
N GLN A 65 -4.60 1.64 0.00
CA GLN A 65 -4.82 2.72 0.96
C GLN A 65 -3.87 3.91 0.70
N ILE A 66 -2.60 3.64 0.39
CA ILE A 66 -1.62 4.68 0.06
C ILE A 66 -2.02 5.39 -1.24
N LYS A 67 -2.48 4.65 -2.26
CA LYS A 67 -3.02 5.20 -3.51
C LYS A 67 -4.16 6.18 -3.24
N ASN A 68 -5.09 5.83 -2.37
CA ASN A 68 -6.20 6.72 -2.01
C ASN A 68 -5.69 8.01 -1.36
N LEU A 69 -4.72 7.93 -0.44
CA LEU A 69 -4.11 9.11 0.18
C LEU A 69 -3.40 10.01 -0.85
N THR A 70 -2.63 9.42 -1.76
CA THR A 70 -1.94 10.19 -2.81
C THR A 70 -2.92 10.80 -3.81
N GLY A 71 -4.01 10.10 -4.11
CA GLY A 71 -5.12 10.61 -4.93
C GLY A 71 -5.83 11.81 -4.31
N MET A 72 -5.85 11.92 -2.98
CA MET A 72 -6.34 13.09 -2.24
C MET A 72 -5.31 14.25 -2.21
N GLY A 73 -4.13 14.11 -2.83
CA GLY A 73 -3.09 15.12 -2.85
C GLY A 73 -2.15 15.11 -1.63
N VAL A 74 -2.23 14.09 -0.77
CA VAL A 74 -1.30 13.91 0.36
C VAL A 74 0.04 13.40 -0.14
N GLN A 75 1.12 14.06 0.25
CA GLN A 75 2.49 13.56 0.03
C GLN A 75 2.82 12.50 1.08
N VAL A 76 3.12 11.29 0.65
CA VAL A 76 3.32 10.14 1.54
C VAL A 76 4.78 9.70 1.53
N SER A 77 5.38 9.64 2.71
CA SER A 77 6.67 9.00 2.97
C SER A 77 6.47 7.83 3.92
N ILE A 78 7.22 6.74 3.71
CA ILE A 78 7.03 5.50 4.46
C ILE A 78 8.37 5.01 5.01
N VAL A 79 8.39 4.64 6.28
CA VAL A 79 9.52 3.93 6.91
C VAL A 79 9.08 2.49 7.16
N VAL A 80 9.85 1.56 6.63
CA VAL A 80 9.52 0.13 6.63
C VAL A 80 10.42 -0.64 7.58
N GLY A 81 9.81 -1.45 8.45
CA GLY A 81 10.51 -2.42 9.31
C GLY A 81 10.66 -3.80 8.64
N ALA A 82 11.35 -4.71 9.32
CA ALA A 82 11.65 -6.06 8.80
C ALA A 82 11.40 -7.20 9.82
N GLY A 83 10.62 -6.97 10.87
CA GLY A 83 10.39 -7.96 11.94
C GLY A 83 9.71 -9.25 11.48
N ASN A 84 9.07 -9.25 10.30
CA ASN A 84 8.52 -10.42 9.64
C ASN A 84 9.61 -11.34 9.04
N ILE A 85 10.71 -10.75 8.56
CA ILE A 85 11.80 -11.49 7.88
C ILE A 85 12.93 -11.81 8.86
N TRP A 86 13.33 -10.81 9.66
CA TRP A 86 14.51 -10.90 10.50
C TRP A 86 14.37 -10.11 11.79
N ARG A 87 14.64 -10.75 12.91
CA ARG A 87 14.67 -10.12 14.23
C ARG A 87 16.06 -10.24 14.82
N GLY A 88 16.90 -9.22 14.62
CA GLY A 88 18.31 -9.22 15.05
C GLY A 88 18.49 -9.60 16.52
N ALA A 89 17.67 -9.08 17.43
CA ALA A 89 17.75 -9.43 18.86
C ALA A 89 17.49 -10.92 19.15
N THR A 90 16.61 -11.59 18.40
CA THR A 90 16.33 -13.02 18.53
C THR A 90 17.48 -13.86 17.98
N VAL A 91 17.99 -13.47 16.82
CA VAL A 91 19.07 -14.21 16.15
C VAL A 91 20.39 -14.05 16.89
N ALA A 92 20.65 -12.88 17.45
CA ALA A 92 21.84 -12.66 18.30
C ALA A 92 21.85 -13.55 19.56
N LYS A 93 20.70 -13.81 20.16
CA LYS A 93 20.60 -14.77 21.28
C LYS A 93 20.96 -16.22 20.89
N ASN A 94 20.85 -16.54 19.59
CA ASN A 94 21.14 -17.86 19.04
C ASN A 94 22.58 -17.97 18.48
N GLY A 95 23.49 -17.05 18.86
CA GLY A 95 24.92 -17.17 18.59
C GLY A 95 25.46 -16.36 17.40
N ILE A 96 24.61 -15.56 16.73
CA ILE A 96 25.11 -14.62 15.71
C ILE A 96 25.54 -13.33 16.42
N ASP A 97 26.66 -12.75 15.97
CA ASP A 97 27.12 -11.45 16.46
C ASP A 97 26.02 -10.38 16.30
N ARG A 98 25.85 -9.53 17.31
CA ARG A 98 24.76 -8.54 17.35
C ARG A 98 24.85 -7.55 16.19
N VAL A 99 26.05 -7.07 15.85
CA VAL A 99 26.26 -6.10 14.77
C VAL A 99 25.88 -6.71 13.43
N THR A 100 26.33 -7.96 13.20
CA THR A 100 25.98 -8.75 11.99
C THR A 100 24.48 -8.98 11.90
N ALA A 101 23.84 -9.33 13.02
CA ALA A 101 22.39 -9.54 13.07
C ALA A 101 21.61 -8.25 12.76
N ASP A 102 22.08 -7.10 13.23
CA ASP A 102 21.45 -5.82 12.96
C ASP A 102 21.64 -5.39 11.49
N TYR A 103 22.82 -5.61 10.88
CA TYR A 103 23.02 -5.37 9.44
C TYR A 103 22.11 -6.25 8.56
N ALA A 104 21.97 -7.53 8.90
CA ALA A 104 21.03 -8.41 8.20
C ALA A 104 19.58 -7.89 8.32
N GLY A 105 19.19 -7.40 9.49
CA GLY A 105 17.89 -6.75 9.70
C GLY A 105 17.69 -5.50 8.82
N MET A 106 18.72 -4.68 8.66
CA MET A 106 18.67 -3.51 7.78
C MET A 106 18.49 -3.92 6.32
N LEU A 107 19.18 -4.95 5.84
CA LEU A 107 18.96 -5.49 4.48
C LEU A 107 17.54 -6.06 4.31
N ALA A 108 17.00 -6.70 5.33
CA ALA A 108 15.64 -7.21 5.30
C ALA A 108 14.59 -6.09 5.19
N THR A 109 14.85 -4.87 5.69
CA THR A 109 13.96 -3.71 5.45
C THR A 109 13.89 -3.34 3.97
N VAL A 110 15.00 -3.48 3.24
CA VAL A 110 15.05 -3.20 1.80
C VAL A 110 14.17 -4.19 1.03
N ILE A 111 14.15 -5.46 1.43
CA ILE A 111 13.28 -6.48 0.82
C ILE A 111 11.81 -6.06 0.92
N ASN A 112 11.34 -5.72 2.12
CA ASN A 112 9.95 -5.25 2.31
C ASN A 112 9.66 -3.96 1.54
N ALA A 113 10.60 -3.02 1.50
CA ALA A 113 10.44 -1.77 0.77
C ALA A 113 10.29 -2.00 -0.75
N LEU A 114 11.06 -2.93 -1.33
CA LEU A 114 10.97 -3.30 -2.74
C LEU A 114 9.64 -4.00 -3.05
N ALA A 115 9.18 -4.90 -2.18
CA ALA A 115 7.87 -5.54 -2.35
C ALA A 115 6.72 -4.50 -2.33
N LEU A 116 6.78 -3.52 -1.42
CA LEU A 116 5.79 -2.44 -1.37
C LEU A 116 5.88 -1.52 -2.59
N GLN A 117 7.11 -1.17 -3.04
CA GLN A 117 7.31 -0.36 -4.25
C GLN A 117 6.67 -1.03 -5.47
N ASP A 118 6.94 -2.32 -5.72
CA ASP A 118 6.38 -3.04 -6.87
C ASP A 118 4.85 -3.00 -6.86
N LEU A 119 4.22 -3.23 -5.71
CA LEU A 119 2.77 -3.21 -5.59
C LEU A 119 2.18 -1.81 -5.71
N LEU A 120 2.85 -0.77 -5.21
CA LEU A 120 2.45 0.62 -5.41
C LEU A 120 2.53 1.02 -6.89
N GLU A 121 3.60 0.65 -7.58
CA GLU A 121 3.77 0.93 -9.00
C GLU A 121 2.72 0.18 -9.87
N LYS A 122 2.38 -1.05 -9.51
CA LYS A 122 1.26 -1.80 -10.12
C LYS A 122 -0.11 -1.14 -9.91
N GLU A 123 -0.28 -0.44 -8.80
CA GLU A 123 -1.47 0.39 -8.53
C GLU A 123 -1.43 1.77 -9.23
N GLY A 124 -0.37 2.07 -9.99
CA GLY A 124 -0.18 3.33 -10.70
C GLY A 124 0.40 4.46 -9.84
N VAL A 125 0.94 4.14 -8.65
CA VAL A 125 1.56 5.10 -7.73
C VAL A 125 3.07 5.12 -7.95
N SER A 126 3.60 6.21 -8.52
CA SER A 126 5.05 6.36 -8.67
C SER A 126 5.76 6.33 -7.33
N THR A 127 6.73 5.45 -7.16
CA THR A 127 7.41 5.21 -5.88
C THR A 127 8.93 5.23 -6.04
N ARG A 128 9.66 5.59 -4.99
CA ARG A 128 11.13 5.53 -4.94
C ARG A 128 11.60 5.01 -3.59
N THR A 129 12.14 3.79 -3.60
CA THR A 129 12.81 3.24 -2.42
C THR A 129 14.16 3.91 -2.22
N GLN A 130 14.41 4.35 -0.99
CA GLN A 130 15.68 4.93 -0.55
C GLN A 130 16.24 4.16 0.64
N SER A 131 17.55 4.01 0.71
CA SER A 131 18.24 3.28 1.76
C SER A 131 19.40 4.08 2.33
N ALA A 132 19.62 3.98 3.64
CA ALA A 132 20.82 4.49 4.30
C ALA A 132 22.03 3.56 4.08
N ILE A 133 21.79 2.27 3.80
CA ILE A 133 22.84 1.34 3.37
C ILE A 133 22.99 1.48 1.86
N THR A 134 24.24 1.48 1.38
CA THR A 134 24.52 1.57 -0.04
C THR A 134 24.17 0.26 -0.75
N VAL A 135 23.05 0.25 -1.47
CA VAL A 135 22.55 -0.86 -2.31
C VAL A 135 22.07 -0.32 -3.65
N GLN A 136 22.92 0.41 -4.34
CA GLN A 136 22.59 1.30 -5.48
C GLN A 136 21.86 0.60 -6.63
N GLN A 137 22.00 -0.73 -6.76
CA GLN A 137 21.34 -1.49 -7.82
C GLN A 137 19.82 -1.60 -7.61
N VAL A 138 19.34 -1.46 -6.36
CA VAL A 138 17.93 -1.71 -6.01
C VAL A 138 17.24 -0.57 -5.27
N ALA A 139 18.01 0.33 -4.64
CA ALA A 139 17.47 1.48 -3.92
C ALA A 139 18.38 2.70 -4.06
N GLU A 140 17.79 3.90 -4.12
CA GLU A 140 18.55 5.14 -4.13
C GLU A 140 19.20 5.38 -2.76
N PRO A 141 20.40 5.97 -2.68
CA PRO A 141 20.92 6.48 -1.43
C PRO A 141 19.98 7.52 -0.82
N TYR A 142 19.69 7.38 0.48
CA TYR A 142 18.86 8.36 1.17
C TYR A 142 19.56 9.72 1.26
N ILE A 143 18.98 10.71 0.64
CA ILE A 143 19.37 12.11 0.73
C ILE A 143 18.10 12.93 0.98
N ARG A 144 18.00 13.60 2.13
CA ARG A 144 16.81 14.36 2.54
C ARG A 144 16.25 15.27 1.43
N ARG A 145 17.12 16.00 0.73
CA ARG A 145 16.69 16.89 -0.36
C ARG A 145 16.13 16.13 -1.55
N ARG A 146 16.63 14.92 -1.83
CA ARG A 146 16.12 14.03 -2.89
C ARG A 146 14.74 13.49 -2.52
N ALA A 147 14.57 13.01 -1.29
CA ALA A 147 13.27 12.55 -0.79
C ALA A 147 12.20 13.65 -0.90
N ILE A 148 12.51 14.87 -0.45
CA ILE A 148 11.59 16.02 -0.58
C ILE A 148 11.27 16.34 -2.04
N ARG A 149 12.24 16.23 -2.96
CA ARG A 149 12.02 16.44 -4.39
C ARG A 149 11.07 15.40 -4.97
N HIS A 150 11.18 14.13 -4.57
CA HIS A 150 10.26 13.08 -4.98
C HIS A 150 8.84 13.36 -4.48
N LEU A 151 8.68 13.69 -3.20
CA LEU A 151 7.39 14.03 -2.61
C LEU A 151 6.72 15.22 -3.34
N LYS A 152 7.50 16.26 -3.69
CA LYS A 152 6.98 17.40 -4.47
C LYS A 152 6.55 17.02 -5.89
N LYS A 153 7.04 15.89 -6.42
CA LYS A 153 6.63 15.31 -7.71
C LYS A 153 5.53 14.26 -7.57
N ASN A 154 4.81 14.27 -6.44
CA ASN A 154 3.75 13.31 -6.11
C ASN A 154 4.21 11.85 -6.19
N ARG A 155 5.46 11.58 -5.80
CA ARG A 155 5.99 10.22 -5.64
C ARG A 155 5.94 9.82 -4.18
N VAL A 156 5.62 8.57 -3.91
CA VAL A 156 5.82 7.94 -2.58
C VAL A 156 7.32 7.67 -2.39
N VAL A 157 7.83 7.87 -1.17
CA VAL A 157 9.24 7.65 -0.82
C VAL A 157 9.31 6.73 0.39
#